data_2cab6dfba7b1f9f76cdf9b073397d4e2
#
_entry.id   2cab6dfba7b1f9f76cdf9b073397d4e2
#
_cell.length_a   1.000
_cell.length_b   1.000
_cell.length_c   1.000
_cell.angle_alpha   90.00
_cell.angle_beta   90.00
_cell.angle_gamma   90.00
#
_symmetry.space_group_name_H-M   'P 1'
#
loop_
_entity.id
_entity.type
_entity.pdbx_description
1 polymer ?
#
loop_
_entity_poly.entity_id
_entity_poly.type
_entity_poly.pdbx_seq_one_letter_code
_entity_poly.pdbx_strand_id
1 'polypeptide(L)'
;YQSQNLIELGKNLGFSKFKSFYSIILPAARPAIVAGLSLVAMETLAEFGAVDFFSVNTLTTGIYNSWITFDDLAFANRISFFLLIFIFILFLTENLSRRKAKYHLEAKGGFKKKEKVKLYGSKSFFAFMFCFILFFLSFLFPLSQMLYWTIKFPENLDGLEITDLLLNTLYLVSLSSLVLIFFALISNYGNRVSNKKILNILSTFSISGYAIPGVILAIAFITFVAWFDENLIKA
;
A
#
# COMPACT_ATOMS: atom_id res chain seq x y z
N TYR A 1 18.40 -4.48 -11.25
CA TYR A 1 19.74 -4.09 -11.80
C TYR A 1 20.89 -4.94 -11.26
N GLN A 2 20.76 -5.58 -10.11
CA GLN A 2 21.79 -6.46 -9.53
C GLN A 2 21.76 -7.89 -10.07
N SER A 3 20.70 -8.31 -10.73
CA SER A 3 20.48 -9.72 -11.07
C SER A 3 21.50 -10.33 -12.04
N GLN A 4 22.05 -9.57 -12.99
CA GLN A 4 23.03 -10.12 -13.94
C GLN A 4 24.37 -10.40 -13.29
N ASN A 5 24.88 -9.47 -12.48
CA ASN A 5 26.13 -9.68 -11.76
C ASN A 5 26.02 -10.87 -10.79
N LEU A 6 24.87 -11.07 -10.17
CA LEU A 6 24.61 -12.19 -9.27
C LEU A 6 24.48 -13.53 -10.04
N ILE A 7 23.90 -13.51 -11.24
CA ILE A 7 23.82 -14.69 -12.11
C ILE A 7 25.21 -15.06 -12.63
N GLU A 8 26.00 -14.07 -13.07
CA GLU A 8 27.38 -14.26 -13.53
C GLU A 8 28.27 -14.80 -12.39
N LEU A 9 28.10 -14.26 -11.16
CA LEU A 9 28.78 -14.76 -9.98
C LEU A 9 28.46 -16.25 -9.73
N GLY A 10 27.19 -16.62 -9.83
CA GLY A 10 26.76 -18.00 -9.68
C GLY A 10 27.37 -18.93 -10.74
N LYS A 11 27.47 -18.47 -11.99
CA LYS A 11 28.11 -19.21 -13.07
C LYS A 11 29.61 -19.39 -12.83
N ASN A 12 30.29 -18.33 -12.40
CA ASN A 12 31.73 -18.37 -12.09
C ASN A 12 32.05 -19.30 -10.91
N LEU A 13 31.10 -19.45 -9.98
CA LEU A 13 31.20 -20.41 -8.86
C LEU A 13 30.80 -21.83 -9.27
N GLY A 14 30.47 -22.09 -10.54
CA GLY A 14 30.06 -23.41 -11.02
C GLY A 14 28.68 -23.85 -10.52
N PHE A 15 27.84 -22.93 -10.02
CA PHE A 15 26.53 -23.30 -9.52
C PHE A 15 25.52 -23.51 -10.65
N SER A 16 24.66 -24.53 -10.49
CA SER A 16 23.49 -24.70 -11.36
C SER A 16 22.55 -23.49 -11.22
N LYS A 17 21.66 -23.28 -12.21
CA LYS A 17 20.69 -22.18 -12.19
C LYS A 17 19.82 -22.17 -10.91
N PHE A 18 19.39 -23.35 -10.47
CA PHE A 18 18.59 -23.55 -9.27
C PHE A 18 19.39 -23.18 -8.00
N LYS A 19 20.62 -23.69 -7.89
CA LYS A 19 21.51 -23.39 -6.77
C LYS A 19 21.86 -21.90 -6.70
N SER A 20 22.13 -21.26 -7.84
CA SER A 20 22.36 -19.80 -7.91
C SER A 20 21.15 -19.01 -7.44
N PHE A 21 19.94 -19.45 -7.79
CA PHE A 21 18.71 -18.78 -7.36
C PHE A 21 18.55 -18.81 -5.84
N TYR A 22 18.60 -19.98 -5.22
CA TYR A 22 18.37 -20.12 -3.78
C TYR A 22 19.54 -19.61 -2.92
N SER A 23 20.79 -19.79 -3.37
CA SER A 23 21.96 -19.46 -2.54
C SER A 23 22.47 -18.03 -2.73
N ILE A 24 22.18 -17.37 -3.87
CA ILE A 24 22.72 -16.05 -4.17
C ILE A 24 21.59 -15.04 -4.41
N ILE A 25 20.69 -15.33 -5.37
CA ILE A 25 19.71 -14.35 -5.84
C ILE A 25 18.64 -14.12 -4.76
N LEU A 26 18.05 -15.16 -4.23
CA LEU A 26 16.98 -15.07 -3.24
C LEU A 26 17.44 -14.40 -1.92
N PRO A 27 18.60 -14.74 -1.33
CA PRO A 27 19.13 -14.01 -0.18
C PRO A 27 19.40 -12.53 -0.47
N ALA A 28 19.95 -12.22 -1.64
CA ALA A 28 20.19 -10.83 -2.05
C ALA A 28 18.87 -10.04 -2.28
N ALA A 29 17.80 -10.73 -2.70
CA ALA A 29 16.48 -10.15 -2.92
C ALA A 29 15.64 -10.02 -1.64
N ARG A 30 16.02 -10.65 -0.53
CA ARG A 30 15.26 -10.65 0.74
C ARG A 30 14.76 -9.25 1.17
N PRO A 31 15.59 -8.19 1.16
CA PRO A 31 15.12 -6.88 1.58
C PRO A 31 14.02 -6.32 0.68
N ALA A 32 14.08 -6.58 -0.63
CA ALA A 32 13.06 -6.16 -1.57
C ALA A 32 11.76 -6.97 -1.41
N ILE A 33 11.90 -8.28 -1.15
CA ILE A 33 10.76 -9.16 -0.88
C ILE A 33 10.05 -8.74 0.40
N VAL A 34 10.80 -8.52 1.49
CA VAL A 34 10.21 -8.07 2.77
C VAL A 34 9.52 -6.72 2.59
N ALA A 35 10.13 -5.76 1.89
CA ALA A 35 9.51 -4.47 1.63
C ALA A 35 8.21 -4.60 0.83
N GLY A 36 8.20 -5.45 -0.21
CA GLY A 36 6.99 -5.72 -1.00
C GLY A 36 5.88 -6.40 -0.19
N LEU A 37 6.24 -7.43 0.59
CA LEU A 37 5.28 -8.12 1.45
C LEU A 37 4.72 -7.22 2.55
N SER A 38 5.54 -6.37 3.16
CA SER A 38 5.07 -5.42 4.17
C SER A 38 4.09 -4.41 3.57
N LEU A 39 4.35 -3.92 2.36
CA LEU A 39 3.45 -3.01 1.67
C LEU A 39 2.10 -3.67 1.39
N VAL A 40 2.10 -4.89 0.84
CA VAL A 40 0.87 -5.66 0.60
C VAL A 40 0.13 -5.94 1.91
N ALA A 41 0.85 -6.30 2.97
CA ALA A 41 0.23 -6.56 4.27
C ALA A 41 -0.43 -5.29 4.86
N MET A 42 0.23 -4.13 4.74
CA MET A 42 -0.35 -2.84 5.18
C MET A 42 -1.62 -2.50 4.39
N GLU A 43 -1.60 -2.68 3.07
CA GLU A 43 -2.76 -2.45 2.21
C GLU A 43 -3.92 -3.38 2.56
N THR A 44 -3.62 -4.68 2.74
CA THR A 44 -4.64 -5.68 3.12
C THR A 44 -5.23 -5.41 4.51
N LEU A 45 -4.42 -4.94 5.47
CA LEU A 45 -4.89 -4.59 6.81
C LEU A 45 -5.70 -3.29 6.82
N ALA A 46 -5.49 -2.41 5.84
CA ALA A 46 -6.26 -1.19 5.68
C ALA A 46 -7.57 -1.41 4.92
N GLU A 47 -7.72 -2.59 4.28
CA GLU A 47 -8.91 -2.91 3.49
C GLU A 47 -10.15 -3.03 4.38
N PHE A 48 -11.18 -2.29 4.01
CA PHE A 48 -12.48 -2.30 4.68
C PHE A 48 -13.60 -2.69 3.72
N GLY A 49 -13.66 -2.07 2.54
CA GLY A 49 -14.81 -2.18 1.64
C GLY A 49 -15.08 -3.59 1.13
N ALA A 50 -14.05 -4.30 0.66
CA ALA A 50 -14.23 -5.66 0.15
C ALA A 50 -14.57 -6.63 1.28
N VAL A 51 -13.91 -6.53 2.44
CA VAL A 51 -14.16 -7.45 3.57
C VAL A 51 -15.55 -7.22 4.17
N ASP A 52 -16.02 -5.99 4.22
CA ASP A 52 -17.37 -5.66 4.66
C ASP A 52 -18.43 -6.19 3.68
N PHE A 53 -18.23 -5.96 2.38
CA PHE A 53 -19.12 -6.48 1.32
C PHE A 53 -19.28 -8.01 1.36
N PHE A 54 -18.19 -8.73 1.61
CA PHE A 54 -18.21 -10.19 1.74
C PHE A 54 -18.54 -10.69 3.15
N SER A 55 -18.89 -9.80 4.06
CA SER A 55 -19.20 -10.11 5.48
C SER A 55 -18.07 -10.88 6.18
N VAL A 56 -16.83 -10.57 5.85
CA VAL A 56 -15.64 -11.16 6.48
C VAL A 56 -15.28 -10.34 7.72
N ASN A 57 -15.31 -11.00 8.88
CA ASN A 57 -14.93 -10.35 10.14
C ASN A 57 -13.42 -10.11 10.21
N THR A 58 -13.03 -8.86 10.12
CA THR A 58 -11.66 -8.38 10.28
C THR A 58 -11.57 -7.34 11.39
N LEU A 59 -10.36 -6.93 11.78
CA LEU A 59 -10.23 -5.84 12.75
C LEU A 59 -10.84 -4.54 12.23
N THR A 60 -10.72 -4.24 10.94
CA THR A 60 -11.30 -3.03 10.33
C THR A 60 -12.82 -3.04 10.37
N THR A 61 -13.46 -4.15 10.03
CA THR A 61 -14.93 -4.30 10.15
C THR A 61 -15.37 -4.30 11.61
N GLY A 62 -14.58 -4.91 12.51
CA GLY A 62 -14.84 -4.87 13.95
C GLY A 62 -14.80 -3.45 14.53
N ILE A 63 -13.85 -2.62 14.10
CA ILE A 63 -13.76 -1.20 14.47
C ILE A 63 -14.99 -0.44 13.99
N TYR A 64 -15.36 -0.62 12.72
CA TYR A 64 -16.50 0.07 12.12
C TYR A 64 -17.82 -0.33 12.78
N ASN A 65 -18.07 -1.62 12.98
CA ASN A 65 -19.28 -2.12 13.63
C ASN A 65 -19.39 -1.67 15.09
N SER A 66 -18.27 -1.65 15.82
CA SER A 66 -18.27 -1.16 17.21
C SER A 66 -18.68 0.31 17.27
N TRP A 67 -18.23 1.12 16.33
CA TRP A 67 -18.56 2.53 16.27
C TRP A 67 -19.98 2.77 15.76
N ILE A 68 -20.36 2.23 14.58
CA ILE A 68 -21.61 2.58 13.89
C ILE A 68 -22.79 1.71 14.39
N THR A 69 -22.57 0.41 14.61
CA THR A 69 -23.66 -0.51 14.94
C THR A 69 -23.92 -0.58 16.45
N PHE A 70 -22.86 -0.56 17.26
CA PHE A 70 -22.96 -0.67 18.71
C PHE A 70 -22.85 0.67 19.44
N ASP A 71 -22.57 1.76 18.74
CA ASP A 71 -22.37 3.12 19.30
C ASP A 71 -21.35 3.16 20.45
N ASP A 72 -20.39 2.22 20.42
CA ASP A 72 -19.31 2.12 21.42
C ASP A 72 -17.98 2.63 20.84
N LEU A 73 -17.80 3.96 20.87
CA LEU A 73 -16.59 4.62 20.43
C LEU A 73 -15.36 4.22 21.28
N ALA A 74 -15.57 3.92 22.57
CA ALA A 74 -14.47 3.54 23.46
C ALA A 74 -13.91 2.15 23.07
N PHE A 75 -14.78 1.20 22.75
CA PHE A 75 -14.37 -0.11 22.28
C PHE A 75 -13.74 -0.05 20.87
N ALA A 76 -14.31 0.74 19.97
CA ALA A 76 -13.73 1.00 18.65
C ALA A 76 -12.30 1.56 18.75
N ASN A 77 -12.06 2.52 19.64
CA ASN A 77 -10.73 3.06 19.91
C ASN A 77 -9.74 1.99 20.43
N ARG A 78 -10.20 1.07 21.30
CA ARG A 78 -9.33 -0.02 21.80
C ARG A 78 -8.91 -0.96 20.69
N ILE A 79 -9.84 -1.39 19.83
CA ILE A 79 -9.50 -2.26 18.68
C ILE A 79 -8.58 -1.52 17.72
N SER A 80 -8.84 -0.24 17.46
CA SER A 80 -7.99 0.63 16.61
C SER A 80 -6.55 0.69 17.11
N PHE A 81 -6.36 0.78 18.43
CA PHE A 81 -5.04 0.78 19.04
C PHE A 81 -4.27 -0.53 18.82
N PHE A 82 -4.93 -1.69 18.95
CA PHE A 82 -4.31 -2.99 18.66
C PHE A 82 -3.91 -3.10 17.18
N LEU A 83 -4.79 -2.70 16.26
CA LEU A 83 -4.49 -2.71 14.83
C LEU A 83 -3.31 -1.78 14.51
N LEU A 84 -3.27 -0.60 15.12
CA LEU A 84 -2.18 0.36 14.94
C LEU A 84 -0.83 -0.18 15.42
N ILE A 85 -0.78 -0.88 16.57
CA ILE A 85 0.43 -1.57 17.05
C ILE A 85 0.91 -2.58 16.02
N PHE A 86 0.01 -3.39 15.48
CA PHE A 86 0.36 -4.41 14.49
C PHE A 86 0.95 -3.79 13.21
N ILE A 87 0.31 -2.72 12.71
CA ILE A 87 0.80 -1.97 11.55
C ILE A 87 2.16 -1.32 11.85
N PHE A 88 2.36 -0.79 13.04
CA PHE A 88 3.62 -0.20 13.44
C PHE A 88 4.76 -1.23 13.47
N ILE A 89 4.50 -2.45 13.93
CA ILE A 89 5.46 -3.56 13.87
C ILE A 89 5.83 -3.87 12.42
N LEU A 90 4.85 -3.95 11.50
CA LEU A 90 5.10 -4.15 10.08
C LEU A 90 5.94 -3.02 9.48
N PHE A 91 5.61 -1.78 9.79
CA PHE A 91 6.36 -0.61 9.33
C PHE A 91 7.82 -0.63 9.83
N LEU A 92 8.05 -1.01 11.09
CA LEU A 92 9.39 -1.14 11.64
C LEU A 92 10.18 -2.24 10.92
N THR A 93 9.59 -3.41 10.67
CA THR A 93 10.24 -4.52 9.96
C THR A 93 10.62 -4.13 8.53
N GLU A 94 9.74 -3.41 7.84
CA GLU A 94 10.01 -2.85 6.51
C GLU A 94 11.19 -1.87 6.55
N ASN A 95 11.15 -0.88 7.44
CA ASN A 95 12.16 0.16 7.54
C ASN A 95 13.55 -0.42 7.88
N LEU A 96 13.60 -1.38 8.79
CA LEU A 96 14.84 -2.10 9.14
C LEU A 96 15.38 -2.91 7.95
N SER A 97 14.50 -3.54 7.18
CA SER A 97 14.86 -4.29 5.98
C SER A 97 15.41 -3.38 4.88
N ARG A 98 14.80 -2.23 4.64
CA ARG A 98 15.27 -1.23 3.66
C ARG A 98 16.63 -0.64 4.04
N ARG A 99 16.89 -0.40 5.32
CA ARG A 99 18.21 0.09 5.77
C ARG A 99 19.32 -0.90 5.43
N LYS A 100 19.11 -2.19 5.65
CA LYS A 100 20.08 -3.24 5.27
C LYS A 100 20.32 -3.31 3.75
N ALA A 101 19.31 -3.03 2.93
CA ALA A 101 19.44 -3.02 1.47
C ALA A 101 20.32 -1.87 0.94
N LYS A 102 20.28 -0.69 1.55
CA LYS A 102 21.09 0.46 1.12
C LYS A 102 22.59 0.19 1.17
N TYR A 103 23.06 -0.56 2.17
CA TYR A 103 24.49 -0.92 2.28
C TYR A 103 25.00 -1.83 1.16
N HIS A 104 24.13 -2.56 0.46
CA HIS A 104 24.51 -3.45 -0.65
C HIS A 104 24.40 -2.77 -2.02
N LEU A 105 23.80 -1.58 -2.12
CA LEU A 105 23.56 -0.88 -3.38
C LEU A 105 24.68 0.08 -3.79
N GLU A 106 25.61 0.40 -2.90
CA GLU A 106 26.73 1.31 -3.16
C GLU A 106 27.93 0.67 -3.89
N ALA A 107 27.86 -0.60 -4.29
CA ALA A 107 28.85 -1.18 -5.16
C ALA A 107 28.81 -0.47 -6.51
N LYS A 108 29.80 0.42 -6.75
CA LYS A 108 30.09 1.14 -7.98
C LYS A 108 30.24 0.18 -9.17
N GLY A 109 29.14 -0.21 -9.75
CA GLY A 109 29.11 -0.95 -11.01
C GLY A 109 28.35 -0.14 -12.04
N GLY A 110 29.01 0.32 -13.10
CA GLY A 110 28.39 1.07 -14.18
C GLY A 110 27.14 0.39 -14.71
N PHE A 111 26.14 1.17 -15.08
CA PHE A 111 24.87 0.69 -15.64
C PHE A 111 25.13 -0.07 -16.97
N LYS A 112 25.39 -1.36 -16.92
CA LYS A 112 25.31 -2.19 -18.12
C LYS A 112 23.86 -2.26 -18.58
N LYS A 113 23.62 -1.83 -19.80
CA LYS A 113 22.30 -1.90 -20.45
C LYS A 113 21.83 -3.35 -20.42
N LYS A 114 20.67 -3.58 -19.82
CA LYS A 114 20.10 -4.90 -19.64
C LYS A 114 19.77 -5.51 -20.99
N GLU A 115 20.46 -6.56 -21.39
CA GLU A 115 20.10 -7.34 -22.58
C GLU A 115 18.75 -8.03 -22.31
N LYS A 116 17.77 -7.73 -23.16
CA LYS A 116 16.46 -8.37 -23.10
C LYS A 116 16.60 -9.80 -23.59
N VAL A 117 16.29 -10.76 -22.75
CA VAL A 117 16.20 -12.16 -23.16
C VAL A 117 14.97 -12.35 -24.04
N LYS A 118 15.18 -12.66 -25.30
CA LYS A 118 14.09 -12.96 -26.23
C LYS A 118 13.61 -14.38 -25.95
N LEU A 119 12.32 -14.52 -25.64
CA LEU A 119 11.66 -15.80 -25.52
C LEU A 119 11.07 -16.20 -26.87
N TYR A 120 11.26 -17.45 -27.30
CA TYR A 120 10.76 -17.96 -28.57
C TYR A 120 9.87 -19.20 -28.35
N GLY A 121 8.91 -19.39 -29.25
CA GLY A 121 8.05 -20.56 -29.28
C GLY A 121 7.19 -20.75 -28.01
N SER A 122 7.05 -21.96 -27.53
CA SER A 122 6.22 -22.34 -26.40
C SER A 122 6.55 -21.56 -25.11
N LYS A 123 7.81 -21.23 -24.88
CA LYS A 123 8.22 -20.45 -23.68
C LYS A 123 7.66 -19.04 -23.68
N SER A 124 7.60 -18.39 -24.87
CA SER A 124 6.97 -17.07 -25.02
C SER A 124 5.46 -17.15 -24.77
N PHE A 125 4.82 -18.19 -25.30
CA PHE A 125 3.39 -18.41 -25.10
C PHE A 125 3.02 -18.62 -23.63
N PHE A 126 3.73 -19.50 -22.92
CA PHE A 126 3.48 -19.73 -21.49
C PHE A 126 3.74 -18.50 -20.63
N ALA A 127 4.79 -17.74 -20.92
CA ALA A 127 5.08 -16.50 -20.20
C ALA A 127 3.97 -15.45 -20.43
N PHE A 128 3.51 -15.30 -21.68
CA PHE A 128 2.38 -14.41 -22.00
C PHE A 128 1.10 -14.87 -21.31
N MET A 129 0.77 -16.16 -21.40
CA MET A 129 -0.44 -16.72 -20.81
C MET A 129 -0.48 -16.56 -19.29
N PHE A 130 0.65 -16.76 -18.62
CA PHE A 130 0.77 -16.54 -17.18
C PHE A 130 0.47 -15.09 -16.80
N CYS A 131 1.09 -14.12 -17.48
CA CYS A 131 0.82 -12.70 -17.25
C CYS A 131 -0.62 -12.31 -17.59
N PHE A 132 -1.16 -12.90 -18.69
CA PHE A 132 -2.53 -12.64 -19.12
C PHE A 132 -3.57 -13.20 -18.12
N ILE A 133 -3.36 -14.40 -17.59
CA ILE A 133 -4.26 -14.98 -16.57
C ILE A 133 -4.28 -14.11 -15.31
N LEU A 134 -3.12 -13.66 -14.85
CA LEU A 134 -3.05 -12.76 -13.70
C LEU A 134 -3.81 -11.46 -13.97
N PHE A 135 -3.59 -10.84 -15.12
CA PHE A 135 -4.29 -9.61 -15.53
C PHE A 135 -5.80 -9.85 -15.70
N PHE A 136 -6.19 -10.96 -16.30
CA PHE A 136 -7.58 -11.32 -16.49
C PHE A 136 -8.31 -11.49 -15.15
N LEU A 137 -7.75 -12.29 -14.23
CA LEU A 137 -8.38 -12.57 -12.95
C LEU A 137 -8.41 -11.34 -12.02
N SER A 138 -7.37 -10.51 -12.04
CA SER A 138 -7.29 -9.37 -11.13
C SER A 138 -8.01 -8.11 -11.64
N PHE A 139 -8.20 -7.97 -12.94
CA PHE A 139 -8.76 -6.76 -13.53
C PHE A 139 -9.95 -7.02 -14.46
N LEU A 140 -9.76 -7.83 -15.52
CA LEU A 140 -10.81 -7.99 -16.55
C LEU A 140 -12.04 -8.73 -16.02
N PHE A 141 -11.86 -9.75 -15.21
CA PHE A 141 -12.98 -10.53 -14.67
C PHE A 141 -13.84 -9.70 -13.72
N PRO A 142 -13.33 -9.02 -12.68
CA PRO A 142 -14.13 -8.13 -11.85
C PRO A 142 -14.80 -7.00 -12.66
N LEU A 143 -14.06 -6.37 -13.56
CA LEU A 143 -14.60 -5.31 -14.40
C LEU A 143 -15.76 -5.79 -15.29
N SER A 144 -15.61 -6.96 -15.92
CA SER A 144 -16.68 -7.53 -16.76
C SER A 144 -17.93 -7.88 -15.94
N GLN A 145 -17.74 -8.36 -14.71
CA GLN A 145 -18.85 -8.65 -13.81
C GLN A 145 -19.60 -7.39 -13.38
N MET A 146 -18.88 -6.32 -13.05
CA MET A 146 -19.48 -5.02 -12.71
C MET A 146 -20.25 -4.44 -13.90
N LEU A 147 -19.67 -4.46 -15.11
CA LEU A 147 -20.33 -4.03 -16.33
C LEU A 147 -21.61 -4.86 -16.64
N TYR A 148 -21.52 -6.18 -16.46
CA TYR A 148 -22.66 -7.06 -16.64
C TYR A 148 -23.81 -6.69 -15.69
N TRP A 149 -23.53 -6.46 -14.42
CA TRP A 149 -24.54 -6.07 -13.44
C TRP A 149 -25.14 -4.69 -13.72
N THR A 150 -24.34 -3.72 -14.12
CA THR A 150 -24.80 -2.38 -14.48
C THR A 150 -25.77 -2.42 -15.67
N ILE A 151 -25.50 -3.26 -16.67
CA ILE A 151 -26.35 -3.40 -17.84
C ILE A 151 -27.63 -4.20 -17.51
N LYS A 152 -27.50 -5.25 -16.69
CA LYS A 152 -28.61 -6.15 -16.40
C LYS A 152 -29.62 -5.58 -15.39
N PHE A 153 -29.17 -4.74 -14.48
CA PHE A 153 -29.96 -4.18 -13.39
C PHE A 153 -29.89 -2.64 -13.36
N PRO A 154 -30.35 -1.96 -14.44
CA PRO A 154 -30.33 -0.51 -14.51
C PRO A 154 -31.23 0.16 -13.46
N GLU A 155 -32.31 -0.52 -13.05
CA GLU A 155 -33.27 -0.03 -12.06
C GLU A 155 -32.63 0.29 -10.70
N ASN A 156 -31.51 -0.33 -10.35
CA ASN A 156 -30.79 -0.02 -9.14
C ASN A 156 -30.06 1.36 -9.17
N LEU A 157 -30.01 1.99 -10.34
CA LEU A 157 -29.44 3.33 -10.52
C LEU A 157 -30.51 4.41 -10.47
N ASP A 158 -31.80 4.02 -10.57
CA ASP A 158 -32.92 4.95 -10.52
C ASP A 158 -33.05 5.52 -9.10
N GLY A 159 -32.99 6.85 -8.99
CA GLY A 159 -33.04 7.57 -7.71
C GLY A 159 -31.69 7.88 -7.07
N LEU A 160 -30.57 7.39 -7.62
CA LEU A 160 -29.25 7.85 -7.21
C LEU A 160 -28.89 9.12 -7.99
N GLU A 161 -28.68 10.21 -7.28
CA GLU A 161 -28.12 11.45 -7.83
C GLU A 161 -26.62 11.27 -8.12
N ILE A 162 -26.32 10.35 -9.08
CA ILE A 162 -24.94 9.97 -9.43
C ILE A 162 -24.10 11.18 -9.80
N THR A 163 -24.73 12.16 -10.47
CA THR A 163 -24.06 13.40 -10.87
C THR A 163 -23.59 14.19 -9.66
N ASP A 164 -24.41 14.34 -8.64
CA ASP A 164 -24.06 15.07 -7.42
C ASP A 164 -23.00 14.33 -6.59
N LEU A 165 -23.11 12.99 -6.52
CA LEU A 165 -22.08 12.17 -5.88
C LEU A 165 -20.73 12.29 -6.59
N LEU A 166 -20.71 12.29 -7.93
CA LEU A 166 -19.50 12.50 -8.73
C LEU A 166 -18.91 13.88 -8.51
N LEU A 167 -19.73 14.93 -8.57
CA LEU A 167 -19.28 16.31 -8.39
C LEU A 167 -18.71 16.54 -6.99
N ASN A 168 -19.38 16.04 -5.96
CA ASN A 168 -18.91 16.11 -4.58
C ASN A 168 -17.58 15.37 -4.40
N THR A 169 -17.46 14.18 -4.98
CA THR A 169 -16.21 13.40 -4.95
C THR A 169 -15.09 14.13 -5.67
N LEU A 170 -15.33 14.66 -6.86
CA LEU A 170 -14.33 15.42 -7.63
C LEU A 170 -13.90 16.69 -6.89
N TYR A 171 -14.84 17.39 -6.27
CA TYR A 171 -14.55 18.58 -5.46
C TYR A 171 -13.64 18.23 -4.27
N LEU A 172 -13.99 17.23 -3.48
CA LEU A 172 -13.22 16.79 -2.33
C LEU A 172 -11.81 16.30 -2.73
N VAL A 173 -11.72 15.48 -3.79
CA VAL A 173 -10.45 14.96 -4.28
C VAL A 173 -9.55 16.08 -4.82
N SER A 174 -10.11 17.04 -5.57
CA SER A 174 -9.34 18.17 -6.11
C SER A 174 -8.79 19.06 -5.00
N LEU A 175 -9.64 19.41 -4.04
CA LEU A 175 -9.23 20.25 -2.91
C LEU A 175 -8.17 19.56 -2.06
N SER A 176 -8.39 18.30 -1.70
CA SER A 176 -7.45 17.51 -0.92
C SER A 176 -6.11 17.35 -1.65
N SER A 177 -6.14 17.09 -2.96
CA SER A 177 -4.94 16.95 -3.77
C SER A 177 -4.11 18.22 -3.81
N LEU A 178 -4.74 19.39 -3.97
CA LEU A 178 -4.04 20.68 -3.96
C LEU A 178 -3.34 20.93 -2.63
N VAL A 179 -4.04 20.68 -1.51
CA VAL A 179 -3.48 20.82 -0.16
C VAL A 179 -2.30 19.86 0.04
N LEU A 180 -2.46 18.58 -0.36
CA LEU A 180 -1.40 17.59 -0.24
C LEU A 180 -0.17 17.92 -1.09
N ILE A 181 -0.35 18.38 -2.34
CA ILE A 181 0.74 18.81 -3.21
C ILE A 181 1.49 19.98 -2.58
N PHE A 182 0.78 20.96 -2.04
CA PHE A 182 1.39 22.10 -1.37
C PHE A 182 2.30 21.68 -0.21
N PHE A 183 1.79 20.84 0.70
CA PHE A 183 2.59 20.35 1.83
C PHE A 183 3.72 19.42 1.38
N ALA A 184 3.51 18.60 0.36
CA ALA A 184 4.54 17.71 -0.18
C ALA A 184 5.69 18.52 -0.81
N LEU A 185 5.40 19.59 -1.53
CA LEU A 185 6.42 20.47 -2.10
C LEU A 185 7.25 21.15 -0.99
N ILE A 186 6.60 21.69 0.04
CA ILE A 186 7.29 22.33 1.18
C ILE A 186 8.20 21.31 1.89
N SER A 187 7.68 20.13 2.21
CA SER A 187 8.43 19.07 2.90
C SER A 187 9.62 18.59 2.08
N ASN A 188 9.42 18.38 0.78
CA ASN A 188 10.47 17.90 -0.12
C ASN A 188 11.56 18.95 -0.34
N TYR A 189 11.15 20.22 -0.51
CA TYR A 189 12.09 21.35 -0.62
C TYR A 189 12.90 21.51 0.68
N GLY A 190 12.24 21.49 1.84
CA GLY A 190 12.89 21.57 3.14
C GLY A 190 13.93 20.46 3.35
N ASN A 191 13.61 19.22 3.00
CA ASN A 191 14.53 18.08 3.07
C ASN A 191 15.73 18.21 2.11
N ARG A 192 15.52 18.81 0.94
CA ARG A 192 16.58 18.98 -0.06
C ARG A 192 17.57 20.10 0.30
N VAL A 193 17.08 21.19 0.86
CA VAL A 193 17.89 22.37 1.20
C VAL A 193 18.58 22.23 2.56
N SER A 194 17.92 21.60 3.51
CA SER A 194 18.42 21.48 4.88
C SER A 194 18.78 20.02 5.19
N ASN A 195 20.07 19.78 5.41
CA ASN A 195 20.59 18.46 5.81
C ASN A 195 20.33 18.13 7.30
N LYS A 196 19.30 18.73 7.91
CA LYS A 196 18.97 18.54 9.33
C LYS A 196 18.29 17.19 9.54
N LYS A 197 18.85 16.40 10.48
CA LYS A 197 18.34 15.06 10.86
C LYS A 197 16.85 15.07 11.25
N ILE A 198 16.38 16.17 11.84
CA ILE A 198 14.99 16.32 12.26
C ILE A 198 14.01 16.34 11.08
N LEU A 199 14.36 16.99 9.96
CA LEU A 199 13.52 17.03 8.76
C LEU A 199 13.41 15.64 8.11
N ASN A 200 14.48 14.87 8.10
CA ASN A 200 14.45 13.48 7.64
C ASN A 200 13.55 12.60 8.51
N ILE A 201 13.54 12.82 9.82
CA ILE A 201 12.66 12.10 10.75
C ILE A 201 11.20 12.49 10.47
N LEU A 202 10.88 13.78 10.39
CA LEU A 202 9.53 14.26 10.09
C LEU A 202 9.02 13.75 8.74
N SER A 203 9.85 13.77 7.70
CA SER A 203 9.53 13.21 6.39
C SER A 203 9.22 11.70 6.46
N THR A 204 10.00 10.94 7.24
CA THR A 204 9.75 9.50 7.43
C THR A 204 8.42 9.26 8.15
N PHE A 205 8.10 10.08 9.15
CA PHE A 205 6.80 10.02 9.82
C PHE A 205 5.65 10.38 8.88
N SER A 206 5.80 11.40 8.03
CA SER A 206 4.76 11.77 7.05
C SER A 206 4.47 10.64 6.06
N ILE A 207 5.50 9.93 5.61
CA ILE A 207 5.35 8.76 4.72
C ILE A 207 4.67 7.59 5.45
N SER A 208 4.89 7.44 6.76
CA SER A 208 4.27 6.34 7.53
C SER A 208 2.75 6.46 7.64
N GLY A 209 2.19 7.65 7.44
CA GLY A 209 0.74 7.89 7.44
C GLY A 209 -0.02 7.06 6.40
N TYR A 210 0.63 6.69 5.28
CA TYR A 210 0.06 5.78 4.28
C TYR A 210 -0.30 4.39 4.84
N ALA A 211 0.42 3.94 5.87
CA ALA A 211 0.20 2.62 6.46
C ALA A 211 -1.03 2.57 7.40
N ILE A 212 -1.58 3.74 7.79
CA ILE A 212 -2.69 3.80 8.75
C ILE A 212 -4.01 3.65 8.02
N PRO A 213 -4.86 2.66 8.38
CA PRO A 213 -6.19 2.49 7.80
C PRO A 213 -7.08 3.72 7.97
N GLY A 214 -7.84 4.06 6.93
CA GLY A 214 -8.76 5.20 6.95
C GLY A 214 -9.78 5.17 8.08
N VAL A 215 -10.25 3.98 8.45
CA VAL A 215 -11.19 3.78 9.57
C VAL A 215 -10.60 4.24 10.90
N ILE A 216 -9.31 3.96 11.15
CA ILE A 216 -8.62 4.43 12.37
C ILE A 216 -8.52 5.95 12.38
N LEU A 217 -8.16 6.55 11.23
CA LEU A 217 -8.07 8.01 11.10
C LEU A 217 -9.43 8.67 11.33
N ALA A 218 -10.50 8.09 10.79
CA ALA A 218 -11.86 8.60 10.99
C ALA A 218 -12.24 8.62 12.47
N ILE A 219 -12.03 7.50 13.18
CA ILE A 219 -12.35 7.40 14.62
C ILE A 219 -11.47 8.34 15.45
N ALA A 220 -10.19 8.42 15.17
CA ALA A 220 -9.28 9.34 15.86
C ALA A 220 -9.73 10.80 15.69
N PHE A 221 -10.15 11.17 14.47
CA PHE A 221 -10.64 12.51 14.18
C PHE A 221 -11.95 12.81 14.93
N ILE A 222 -12.92 11.89 14.91
CA ILE A 222 -14.19 12.06 15.62
C ILE A 222 -13.97 12.15 17.13
N THR A 223 -13.11 11.28 17.68
CA THR A 223 -12.77 11.32 19.11
C THR A 223 -12.13 12.66 19.49
N PHE A 224 -11.25 13.19 18.63
CA PHE A 224 -10.62 14.48 18.83
C PHE A 224 -11.65 15.61 18.80
N VAL A 225 -12.56 15.61 17.82
CA VAL A 225 -13.61 16.64 17.69
C VAL A 225 -14.56 16.60 18.89
N ALA A 226 -14.99 15.40 19.30
CA ALA A 226 -15.84 15.23 20.47
C ALA A 226 -15.19 15.75 21.75
N TRP A 227 -13.91 15.43 21.96
CA TRP A 227 -13.14 15.94 23.09
C TRP A 227 -13.00 17.47 23.05
N PHE A 228 -12.79 18.04 21.86
CA PHE A 228 -12.66 19.50 21.69
C PHE A 228 -13.99 20.22 22.00
N ASP A 229 -15.09 19.67 21.52
CA ASP A 229 -16.44 20.22 21.73
C ASP A 229 -16.84 20.19 23.22
N GLU A 230 -16.60 19.07 23.88
CA GLU A 230 -16.84 18.96 25.34
C GLU A 230 -16.03 19.98 26.16
N ASN A 231 -14.79 20.29 25.76
CA ASN A 231 -13.96 21.24 26.48
C ASN A 231 -14.31 22.70 26.16
N LEU A 232 -14.82 23.00 24.96
CA LEU A 232 -15.33 24.32 24.60
C LEU A 232 -16.66 24.64 25.28
N ILE A 233 -17.55 23.65 25.42
CA ILE A 233 -18.87 23.86 26.08
C ILE A 233 -18.69 24.03 27.60
N LYS A 234 -17.61 23.46 28.17
CA LYS A 234 -17.30 23.58 29.61
C LYS A 234 -16.50 24.86 29.97
N ALA A 235 -16.00 25.61 28.98
CA ALA A 235 -15.24 26.84 29.17
C ALA A 235 -16.13 28.06 28.98
#